data_2aa038e8f7a3a8afdea13b5a97b93cb6
#
_entry.id   2aa038e8f7a3a8afdea13b5a97b93cb6
#
_cell.length_a   1.000
_cell.length_b   1.000
_cell.length_c   1.000
_cell.angle_alpha   90.00
_cell.angle_beta   90.00
_cell.angle_gamma   90.00
#
_symmetry.space_group_name_H-M   'P 1'
#
loop_
_entity.id
_entity.type
_entity.pdbx_description
1 polymer ?
#
loop_
_entity_poly.entity_id
_entity_poly.type
_entity_poly.pdbx_seq_one_letter_code
_entity_poly.pdbx_strand_id
1 'polypeptide(L)'
;TYELPNSTKHIGWYAFMGNVSLKNVTVDENVSKINECAFRGTKIEKIELSGGRADSDTSLTIAMDAFSDCNHLENITGGYRVSEVGWYAFDSCVNLKNMDIGMGLKKIDDAFERCRSLRKICLSNKIEDINGGAFSEGACKEFSVEDGSESYKSIDGCLYKIVDSEKDNLKLMYAANTTDFKYATPENVTEADMCAFRGRDN
;
A
#
# COMPACT_ATOMS: atom_id res chain seq x y z
N THR A 1 -3.24 12.07 -20.64
CA THR A 1 -4.18 12.14 -19.49
C THR A 1 -5.55 11.71 -19.96
N TYR A 2 -6.23 10.93 -19.18
CA TYR A 2 -7.64 10.60 -19.39
C TYR A 2 -8.42 11.12 -18.18
N GLU A 3 -9.47 11.89 -18.44
CA GLU A 3 -10.37 12.43 -17.42
C GLU A 3 -11.63 11.59 -17.39
N LEU A 4 -11.97 11.04 -16.24
CA LEU A 4 -13.20 10.31 -16.03
C LEU A 4 -14.39 11.31 -15.99
N PRO A 5 -15.56 10.95 -16.53
CA PRO A 5 -16.77 11.76 -16.35
C PRO A 5 -17.07 11.95 -14.86
N ASN A 6 -17.44 13.17 -14.45
CA ASN A 6 -17.74 13.49 -13.04
C ASN A 6 -18.88 12.64 -12.44
N SER A 7 -19.70 12.01 -13.28
CA SER A 7 -20.76 11.08 -12.83
C SER A 7 -20.26 9.65 -12.56
N THR A 8 -18.99 9.36 -12.82
CA THR A 8 -18.43 8.02 -12.66
C THR A 8 -18.41 7.63 -11.18
N LYS A 9 -19.08 6.52 -10.84
CA LYS A 9 -19.09 5.97 -9.48
C LYS A 9 -18.15 4.79 -9.33
N HIS A 10 -17.95 4.02 -10.39
CA HIS A 10 -17.08 2.85 -10.39
C HIS A 10 -16.28 2.80 -11.70
N ILE A 11 -15.01 2.42 -11.60
CA ILE A 11 -14.23 2.01 -12.77
C ILE A 11 -14.41 0.50 -12.92
N GLY A 12 -14.96 0.08 -14.05
CA GLY A 12 -15.39 -1.30 -14.29
C GLY A 12 -14.22 -2.29 -14.35
N TRP A 13 -14.53 -3.59 -14.29
CA TRP A 13 -13.58 -4.68 -14.48
C TRP A 13 -12.91 -4.58 -15.85
N TYR A 14 -11.56 -4.69 -15.87
CA TYR A 14 -10.75 -4.66 -17.10
C TYR A 14 -10.88 -3.36 -17.94
N ALA A 15 -11.49 -2.27 -17.41
CA ALA A 15 -11.87 -1.09 -18.17
C ALA A 15 -10.73 -0.49 -19.02
N PHE A 16 -9.51 -0.50 -18.51
CA PHE A 16 -8.31 0.02 -19.18
C PHE A 16 -7.20 -1.03 -19.28
N MET A 17 -7.48 -2.31 -18.98
CA MET A 17 -6.47 -3.36 -18.95
C MET A 17 -5.63 -3.37 -20.23
N GLY A 18 -4.30 -3.38 -20.07
CA GLY A 18 -3.35 -3.41 -21.17
C GLY A 18 -3.29 -2.14 -22.03
N ASN A 19 -3.92 -1.03 -21.61
CA ASN A 19 -3.88 0.22 -22.36
C ASN A 19 -2.47 0.85 -22.27
N VAL A 20 -1.73 0.79 -23.37
CA VAL A 20 -0.35 1.29 -23.45
C VAL A 20 -0.24 2.80 -23.70
N SER A 21 -1.36 3.46 -24.02
CA SER A 21 -1.41 4.90 -24.33
C SER A 21 -1.72 5.75 -23.10
N LEU A 22 -2.29 5.14 -22.05
CA LEU A 22 -2.70 5.83 -20.85
C LEU A 22 -1.48 6.09 -19.96
N LYS A 23 -1.21 7.37 -19.67
CA LYS A 23 -0.05 7.81 -18.89
C LYS A 23 -0.40 8.32 -17.50
N ASN A 24 -1.47 9.10 -17.40
CA ASN A 24 -1.92 9.68 -16.16
C ASN A 24 -3.42 9.48 -16.00
N VAL A 25 -3.84 9.19 -14.78
CA VAL A 25 -5.24 9.04 -14.41
C VAL A 25 -5.52 9.88 -13.19
N THR A 26 -6.58 10.67 -13.26
CA THR A 26 -7.19 11.31 -12.10
C THR A 26 -8.48 10.58 -11.77
N VAL A 27 -8.58 10.12 -10.53
CA VAL A 27 -9.76 9.46 -9.95
C VAL A 27 -10.38 10.44 -8.98
N ASP A 28 -11.51 11.03 -9.34
CA ASP A 28 -12.16 12.06 -8.54
C ASP A 28 -12.95 11.49 -7.35
N GLU A 29 -13.44 12.35 -6.47
CA GLU A 29 -14.13 12.01 -5.23
C GLU A 29 -15.42 11.21 -5.42
N ASN A 30 -16.02 11.22 -6.60
CA ASN A 30 -17.25 10.49 -6.89
C ASN A 30 -17.02 8.99 -7.11
N VAL A 31 -15.80 8.59 -7.44
CA VAL A 31 -15.46 7.17 -7.65
C VAL A 31 -15.27 6.50 -6.30
N SER A 32 -16.11 5.52 -5.98
CA SER A 32 -16.02 4.74 -4.75
C SER A 32 -15.33 3.38 -4.91
N LYS A 33 -15.17 2.90 -6.16
CA LYS A 33 -14.50 1.62 -6.41
C LYS A 33 -13.74 1.62 -7.73
N ILE A 34 -12.51 1.12 -7.69
CA ILE A 34 -11.74 0.68 -8.85
C ILE A 34 -11.79 -0.85 -8.84
N ASN A 35 -12.49 -1.43 -9.82
CA ASN A 35 -12.72 -2.87 -9.84
C ASN A 35 -11.51 -3.67 -10.31
N GLU A 36 -11.65 -5.00 -10.30
CA GLU A 36 -10.59 -5.96 -10.54
C GLU A 36 -9.97 -5.77 -11.93
N CYS A 37 -8.63 -5.79 -11.98
CA CYS A 37 -7.81 -5.64 -13.18
C CYS A 37 -8.09 -4.36 -13.99
N ALA A 38 -8.74 -3.34 -13.42
CA ALA A 38 -9.21 -2.16 -14.17
C ALA A 38 -8.08 -1.46 -14.97
N PHE A 39 -6.87 -1.40 -14.43
CA PHE A 39 -5.69 -0.79 -15.07
C PHE A 39 -4.52 -1.77 -15.21
N ARG A 40 -4.76 -3.06 -15.04
CA ARG A 40 -3.67 -4.06 -15.08
C ARG A 40 -2.86 -3.97 -16.37
N GLY A 41 -1.52 -3.98 -16.23
CA GLY A 41 -0.59 -3.97 -17.36
C GLY A 41 -0.60 -2.69 -18.19
N THR A 42 -1.10 -1.58 -17.65
CA THR A 42 -1.06 -0.28 -18.33
C THR A 42 0.32 0.38 -18.23
N LYS A 43 0.55 1.41 -19.05
CA LYS A 43 1.76 2.26 -18.96
C LYS A 43 1.52 3.54 -18.16
N ILE A 44 0.64 3.48 -17.16
CA ILE A 44 0.40 4.61 -16.25
C ILE A 44 1.67 4.95 -15.50
N GLU A 45 2.01 6.24 -15.45
CA GLU A 45 3.16 6.81 -14.74
C GLU A 45 2.73 7.46 -13.43
N LYS A 46 1.54 8.05 -13.39
CA LYS A 46 0.99 8.73 -12.22
C LYS A 46 -0.50 8.46 -12.05
N ILE A 47 -0.88 8.24 -10.79
CA ILE A 47 -2.27 8.19 -10.34
C ILE A 47 -2.47 9.35 -9.36
N GLU A 48 -3.53 10.14 -9.58
CA GLU A 48 -4.00 11.15 -8.66
C GLU A 48 -5.38 10.76 -8.16
N LEU A 49 -5.47 10.48 -6.86
CA LEU A 49 -6.71 10.14 -6.18
C LEU A 49 -7.23 11.42 -5.53
N SER A 50 -7.93 12.25 -6.31
CA SER A 50 -8.41 13.55 -5.83
C SER A 50 -9.68 13.41 -4.99
N GLY A 51 -9.93 14.44 -4.18
CA GLY A 51 -11.08 14.54 -3.29
C GLY A 51 -10.93 13.77 -1.97
N GLY A 52 -11.82 14.11 -1.07
CA GLY A 52 -11.88 13.55 0.28
C GLY A 52 -10.81 14.12 1.22
N ARG A 53 -11.27 14.52 2.40
CA ARG A 53 -10.42 14.66 3.58
C ARG A 53 -10.49 13.36 4.37
N ALA A 54 -9.57 13.14 5.30
CA ALA A 54 -9.56 11.97 6.17
C ALA A 54 -10.84 11.76 7.00
N ASP A 55 -11.69 12.77 7.06
CA ASP A 55 -12.98 12.83 7.78
C ASP A 55 -14.21 12.77 6.85
N SER A 56 -14.02 12.59 5.53
CA SER A 56 -15.14 12.48 4.60
C SER A 56 -15.74 11.07 4.60
N ASP A 57 -17.08 10.99 4.48
CA ASP A 57 -17.81 9.71 4.38
C ASP A 57 -17.56 8.96 3.03
N THR A 58 -16.76 9.55 2.13
CA THR A 58 -16.46 8.95 0.84
C THR A 58 -15.23 8.05 0.94
N SER A 59 -15.42 6.74 0.91
CA SER A 59 -14.35 5.75 0.85
C SER A 59 -14.06 5.32 -0.59
N LEU A 60 -12.81 4.94 -0.86
CA LEU A 60 -12.40 4.33 -2.13
C LEU A 60 -11.81 2.95 -1.85
N THR A 61 -12.38 1.94 -2.49
CA THR A 61 -11.81 0.59 -2.54
C THR A 61 -11.04 0.39 -3.84
N ILE A 62 -9.80 -0.08 -3.75
CA ILE A 62 -8.98 -0.52 -4.87
C ILE A 62 -9.00 -2.06 -4.83
N ALA A 63 -9.65 -2.68 -5.81
CA ALA A 63 -9.87 -4.12 -5.82
C ALA A 63 -8.65 -4.92 -6.28
N MET A 64 -8.79 -6.26 -6.31
CA MET A 64 -7.75 -7.21 -6.68
C MET A 64 -7.16 -6.89 -8.08
N ASP A 65 -5.83 -6.97 -8.20
CA ASP A 65 -5.08 -6.75 -9.45
C ASP A 65 -5.31 -5.39 -10.14
N ALA A 66 -5.99 -4.42 -9.49
CA ALA A 66 -6.46 -3.20 -10.15
C ALA A 66 -5.37 -2.43 -10.92
N PHE A 67 -4.14 -2.41 -10.42
CA PHE A 67 -2.95 -1.81 -11.02
C PHE A 67 -1.78 -2.80 -11.12
N SER A 68 -2.03 -4.11 -11.02
CA SER A 68 -0.98 -5.13 -11.16
C SER A 68 -0.25 -4.97 -12.50
N ASP A 69 1.06 -5.23 -12.51
CA ASP A 69 1.92 -5.11 -13.69
C ASP A 69 2.02 -3.68 -14.31
N CYS A 70 1.62 -2.63 -13.56
CA CYS A 70 1.82 -1.24 -13.99
C CYS A 70 3.28 -0.82 -13.81
N ASN A 71 4.16 -1.38 -14.65
CA ASN A 71 5.61 -1.26 -14.51
C ASN A 71 6.18 0.16 -14.71
N HIS A 72 5.36 1.11 -15.17
CA HIS A 72 5.75 2.52 -15.34
C HIS A 72 5.21 3.42 -14.22
N LEU A 73 4.38 2.87 -13.33
CA LEU A 73 3.79 3.64 -12.24
C LEU A 73 4.88 4.07 -11.25
N GLU A 74 5.07 5.37 -11.10
CA GLU A 74 6.07 5.95 -10.19
C GLU A 74 5.44 6.59 -8.96
N ASN A 75 4.24 7.17 -9.10
CA ASN A 75 3.65 7.98 -8.05
C ASN A 75 2.14 7.76 -7.91
N ILE A 76 1.70 7.62 -6.66
CA ILE A 76 0.29 7.67 -6.26
C ILE A 76 0.16 8.83 -5.27
N THR A 77 -0.76 9.76 -5.53
CA THR A 77 -0.98 10.94 -4.69
C THR A 77 -2.44 11.12 -4.31
N GLY A 78 -2.72 11.74 -3.16
CA GLY A 78 -4.05 12.16 -2.72
C GLY A 78 -4.94 11.04 -2.16
N GLY A 79 -4.37 9.94 -1.72
CA GLY A 79 -5.09 8.73 -1.31
C GLY A 79 -5.77 8.75 0.06
N TYR A 80 -6.10 9.91 0.62
CA TYR A 80 -6.66 10.04 1.97
C TYR A 80 -7.95 9.25 2.22
N ARG A 81 -8.73 8.97 1.17
CA ARG A 81 -10.00 8.25 1.23
C ARG A 81 -9.89 6.78 0.86
N VAL A 82 -8.72 6.27 0.53
CA VAL A 82 -8.52 4.84 0.28
C VAL A 82 -8.66 4.09 1.59
N SER A 83 -9.70 3.26 1.70
CA SER A 83 -9.98 2.47 2.90
C SER A 83 -9.49 1.04 2.80
N GLU A 84 -9.44 0.50 1.58
CA GLU A 84 -9.04 -0.88 1.32
C GLU A 84 -8.21 -0.99 0.05
N VAL A 85 -7.18 -1.81 0.10
CA VAL A 85 -6.36 -2.22 -1.05
C VAL A 85 -6.34 -3.73 -1.09
N GLY A 86 -6.93 -4.29 -2.13
CA GLY A 86 -7.12 -5.73 -2.29
C GLY A 86 -5.87 -6.46 -2.78
N TRP A 87 -6.00 -7.78 -2.90
CA TRP A 87 -4.94 -8.70 -3.30
C TRP A 87 -4.28 -8.27 -4.61
N TYR A 88 -2.94 -8.22 -4.61
CA TYR A 88 -2.11 -7.90 -5.77
C TYR A 88 -2.42 -6.58 -6.47
N ALA A 89 -3.14 -5.66 -5.79
CA ALA A 89 -3.62 -4.41 -6.41
C ALA A 89 -2.51 -3.58 -7.07
N PHE A 90 -1.30 -3.59 -6.53
CA PHE A 90 -0.10 -2.93 -7.06
C PHE A 90 1.07 -3.92 -7.25
N ASP A 91 0.77 -5.22 -7.32
CA ASP A 91 1.82 -6.22 -7.52
C ASP A 91 2.65 -5.89 -8.77
N SER A 92 3.95 -6.10 -8.68
CA SER A 92 4.89 -5.85 -9.77
C SER A 92 4.92 -4.40 -10.30
N CYS A 93 4.44 -3.41 -9.52
CA CYS A 93 4.67 -1.99 -9.79
C CYS A 93 6.14 -1.63 -9.47
N VAL A 94 7.08 -2.19 -10.24
CA VAL A 94 8.52 -2.17 -9.91
C VAL A 94 9.14 -0.78 -9.81
N ASN A 95 8.54 0.23 -10.46
CA ASN A 95 9.00 1.62 -10.45
C ASN A 95 8.24 2.51 -9.44
N LEU A 96 7.27 1.98 -8.69
CA LEU A 96 6.54 2.75 -7.70
C LEU A 96 7.48 3.24 -6.59
N LYS A 97 7.66 4.55 -6.50
CA LYS A 97 8.57 5.24 -5.54
C LYS A 97 7.82 5.85 -4.38
N ASN A 98 6.70 6.51 -4.70
CA ASN A 98 5.92 7.29 -3.75
C ASN A 98 4.46 6.80 -3.74
N MET A 99 3.99 6.54 -2.55
CA MET A 99 2.65 6.06 -2.30
C MET A 99 2.03 6.89 -1.17
N ASP A 100 1.12 7.77 -1.54
CA ASP A 100 0.35 8.58 -0.60
C ASP A 100 -1.09 8.07 -0.55
N ILE A 101 -1.30 6.94 0.14
CA ILE A 101 -2.61 6.30 0.33
C ILE A 101 -2.86 5.93 1.81
N GLY A 102 -2.03 6.47 2.73
CA GLY A 102 -1.94 5.94 4.08
C GLY A 102 -3.03 6.34 5.05
N MET A 103 -3.60 7.54 4.92
CA MET A 103 -4.37 8.16 6.01
C MET A 103 -5.77 7.56 6.25
N GLY A 104 -6.36 6.89 5.27
CA GLY A 104 -7.67 6.24 5.40
C GLY A 104 -7.61 4.71 5.48
N LEU A 105 -6.43 4.16 5.26
CA LEU A 105 -6.26 2.73 5.00
C LEU A 105 -6.45 1.90 6.27
N LYS A 106 -7.40 0.96 6.21
CA LYS A 106 -7.71 0.03 7.31
C LYS A 106 -7.14 -1.35 7.07
N LYS A 107 -7.07 -1.79 5.82
CA LYS A 107 -6.65 -3.13 5.46
C LYS A 107 -5.74 -3.13 4.23
N ILE A 108 -4.69 -3.96 4.28
CA ILE A 108 -3.79 -4.24 3.16
C ILE A 108 -3.67 -5.75 3.03
N ASP A 109 -4.17 -6.28 1.92
CA ASP A 109 -3.89 -7.67 1.53
C ASP A 109 -2.52 -7.72 0.80
N ASP A 110 -2.13 -8.80 0.12
CA ASP A 110 -0.83 -8.94 -0.57
C ASP A 110 -0.66 -7.93 -1.73
N ALA A 111 -0.81 -6.63 -1.43
CA ALA A 111 -1.09 -5.60 -2.42
C ALA A 111 0.14 -5.01 -3.12
N PHE A 112 1.30 -4.98 -2.45
CA PHE A 112 2.52 -4.31 -2.93
C PHE A 112 3.69 -5.29 -3.10
N GLU A 113 3.39 -6.54 -3.39
CA GLU A 113 4.43 -7.53 -3.69
C GLU A 113 5.28 -7.06 -4.87
N ARG A 114 6.58 -7.28 -4.82
CA ARG A 114 7.56 -6.88 -5.87
C ARG A 114 7.62 -5.38 -6.21
N CYS A 115 7.11 -4.49 -5.37
CA CYS A 115 7.30 -3.04 -5.50
C CYS A 115 8.75 -2.63 -5.13
N ARG A 116 9.70 -2.94 -6.01
CA ARG A 116 11.15 -2.86 -5.74
C ARG A 116 11.71 -1.45 -5.59
N SER A 117 10.98 -0.42 -6.03
CA SER A 117 11.38 0.99 -5.89
C SER A 117 10.75 1.70 -4.68
N LEU A 118 9.78 1.07 -4.01
CA LEU A 118 9.09 1.65 -2.87
C LEU A 118 10.00 1.62 -1.63
N ARG A 119 10.40 2.81 -1.17
CA ARG A 119 11.43 2.95 -0.12
C ARG A 119 10.86 3.26 1.25
N LYS A 120 9.74 3.95 1.28
CA LYS A 120 9.09 4.38 2.52
C LYS A 120 7.59 4.13 2.46
N ILE A 121 7.03 3.65 3.55
CA ILE A 121 5.61 3.39 3.73
C ILE A 121 5.16 4.06 5.01
N CYS A 122 4.20 5.01 4.88
CA CYS A 122 3.56 5.67 6.00
C CYS A 122 2.15 5.10 6.16
N LEU A 123 1.85 4.55 7.33
CA LEU A 123 0.57 3.95 7.67
C LEU A 123 -0.15 4.83 8.70
N SER A 124 -1.46 4.95 8.56
CA SER A 124 -2.27 5.66 9.54
C SER A 124 -2.43 4.83 10.82
N ASN A 125 -2.84 5.51 11.89
CA ASN A 125 -3.23 4.84 13.14
C ASN A 125 -4.54 4.04 13.01
N LYS A 126 -5.26 4.16 11.89
CA LYS A 126 -6.50 3.42 11.59
C LYS A 126 -6.25 2.04 10.97
N ILE A 127 -5.00 1.68 10.69
CA ILE A 127 -4.68 0.38 10.10
C ILE A 127 -5.02 -0.75 11.09
N GLU A 128 -5.87 -1.66 10.66
CA GLU A 128 -6.40 -2.77 11.47
C GLU A 128 -5.75 -4.11 11.09
N ASP A 129 -5.49 -4.32 9.79
CA ASP A 129 -4.92 -5.57 9.31
C ASP A 129 -3.99 -5.40 8.12
N ILE A 130 -2.85 -6.11 8.17
CA ILE A 130 -1.87 -6.19 7.08
C ILE A 130 -1.50 -7.65 6.91
N ASN A 131 -1.76 -8.21 5.72
CA ASN A 131 -1.35 -9.56 5.39
C ASN A 131 0.19 -9.67 5.33
N GLY A 132 0.75 -10.81 5.76
CA GLY A 132 2.18 -11.05 5.81
C GLY A 132 2.91 -10.94 4.46
N GLY A 133 2.23 -11.11 3.33
CA GLY A 133 2.78 -10.93 1.98
C GLY A 133 2.74 -9.50 1.43
N ALA A 134 2.04 -8.57 2.10
CA ALA A 134 1.66 -7.26 1.56
C ALA A 134 2.80 -6.45 0.92
N PHE A 135 4.02 -6.53 1.46
CA PHE A 135 5.21 -5.83 0.96
C PHE A 135 6.38 -6.80 0.65
N SER A 136 6.07 -8.05 0.41
CA SER A 136 7.10 -9.06 0.16
C SER A 136 7.84 -8.81 -1.17
N GLU A 137 9.10 -9.23 -1.25
CA GLU A 137 9.99 -8.99 -2.40
C GLU A 137 10.15 -7.52 -2.80
N GLY A 138 9.76 -6.61 -1.90
CA GLY A 138 9.94 -5.17 -2.04
C GLY A 138 11.27 -4.70 -1.46
N ALA A 139 11.63 -3.44 -1.71
CA ALA A 139 12.85 -2.83 -1.23
C ALA A 139 12.59 -1.75 -0.16
N CYS A 140 11.49 -1.88 0.60
CA CYS A 140 11.13 -0.90 1.61
C CYS A 140 12.22 -0.78 2.68
N LYS A 141 12.68 0.45 2.90
CA LYS A 141 13.73 0.77 3.87
C LYS A 141 13.18 1.30 5.18
N GLU A 142 11.98 1.82 5.16
CA GLU A 142 11.39 2.48 6.32
C GLU A 142 9.88 2.31 6.32
N PHE A 143 9.38 1.79 7.43
CA PHE A 143 7.97 1.84 7.78
C PHE A 143 7.78 2.88 8.88
N SER A 144 6.71 3.67 8.78
CA SER A 144 6.24 4.53 9.85
C SER A 144 4.74 4.32 10.07
N VAL A 145 4.34 4.33 11.33
CA VAL A 145 2.93 4.23 11.75
C VAL A 145 2.62 5.47 12.58
N GLU A 146 1.49 6.13 12.32
CA GLU A 146 1.05 7.27 13.11
C GLU A 146 0.81 6.88 14.57
N ASP A 147 1.04 7.83 15.47
CA ASP A 147 0.81 7.64 16.90
C ASP A 147 -0.67 7.29 17.20
N GLY A 148 -0.86 6.46 18.21
CA GLY A 148 -2.19 6.03 18.65
C GLY A 148 -2.78 4.84 17.89
N SER A 149 -2.00 4.16 17.05
CA SER A 149 -2.43 2.89 16.47
C SER A 149 -2.47 1.79 17.55
N GLU A 150 -3.59 1.05 17.57
CA GLU A 150 -3.79 -0.08 18.50
C GLU A 150 -3.31 -1.43 17.92
N SER A 151 -3.07 -1.49 16.62
CA SER A 151 -2.75 -2.74 15.91
C SER A 151 -1.29 -2.85 15.48
N TYR A 152 -0.66 -1.73 15.15
CA TYR A 152 0.70 -1.72 14.60
C TYR A 152 1.55 -0.59 15.17
N LYS A 153 2.85 -0.80 15.20
CA LYS A 153 3.83 0.25 15.48
C LYS A 153 5.10 0.07 14.64
N SER A 154 5.84 1.16 14.47
CA SER A 154 7.16 1.13 13.83
C SER A 154 8.24 1.39 14.85
N ILE A 155 9.33 0.62 14.79
CA ILE A 155 10.53 0.78 15.62
C ILE A 155 11.73 0.63 14.68
N ASP A 156 12.60 1.63 14.65
CA ASP A 156 13.79 1.64 13.80
C ASP A 156 13.49 1.32 12.31
N GLY A 157 12.38 1.84 11.79
CA GLY A 157 11.95 1.63 10.43
C GLY A 157 11.35 0.24 10.12
N CYS A 158 11.30 -0.66 11.10
CA CYS A 158 10.64 -1.96 10.98
C CYS A 158 9.16 -1.86 11.36
N LEU A 159 8.33 -2.71 10.80
CA LEU A 159 6.90 -2.79 11.11
C LEU A 159 6.61 -3.96 12.05
N TYR A 160 5.89 -3.68 13.11
CA TYR A 160 5.45 -4.66 14.11
C TYR A 160 3.94 -4.64 14.27
N LYS A 161 3.35 -5.84 14.45
CA LYS A 161 1.97 -6.02 14.92
C LYS A 161 1.96 -6.12 16.43
N ILE A 162 1.01 -5.46 17.09
CA ILE A 162 0.77 -5.57 18.53
C ILE A 162 -0.05 -6.83 18.74
N VAL A 163 0.52 -7.83 19.42
CA VAL A 163 -0.11 -9.15 19.63
C VAL A 163 -0.84 -9.18 20.97
N ASP A 164 -0.26 -8.56 21.98
CA ASP A 164 -0.83 -8.46 23.33
C ASP A 164 -0.46 -7.08 23.90
N SER A 165 -1.43 -6.17 23.93
CA SER A 165 -1.24 -4.80 24.37
C SER A 165 -0.95 -4.69 25.89
N GLU A 166 -1.47 -5.63 26.69
CA GLU A 166 -1.24 -5.64 28.15
C GLU A 166 0.19 -6.05 28.49
N LYS A 167 0.80 -6.92 27.67
CA LYS A 167 2.18 -7.38 27.83
C LYS A 167 3.17 -6.67 26.93
N ASP A 168 2.69 -5.73 26.10
CA ASP A 168 3.45 -5.07 25.02
C ASP A 168 4.19 -6.06 24.08
N ASN A 169 3.60 -7.24 23.88
CA ASN A 169 4.18 -8.26 23.01
C ASN A 169 4.00 -7.91 21.54
N LEU A 170 5.07 -8.11 20.77
CA LEU A 170 5.14 -7.74 19.36
C LEU A 170 5.42 -8.94 18.47
N LYS A 171 4.86 -8.89 17.26
CA LYS A 171 5.24 -9.72 16.13
C LYS A 171 5.92 -8.86 15.07
N LEU A 172 7.14 -9.21 14.67
CA LEU A 172 7.80 -8.57 13.54
C LEU A 172 7.08 -8.94 12.24
N MET A 173 6.55 -7.96 11.54
CA MET A 173 5.90 -8.14 10.23
C MET A 173 6.91 -7.93 9.10
N TYR A 174 7.66 -6.84 9.13
CA TYR A 174 8.66 -6.50 8.11
C TYR A 174 9.88 -5.83 8.75
N ALA A 175 11.05 -6.38 8.48
CA ALA A 175 12.31 -5.73 8.80
C ALA A 175 12.63 -4.61 7.79
N ALA A 176 13.26 -3.52 8.21
CA ALA A 176 13.73 -2.48 7.29
C ALA A 176 14.85 -3.02 6.37
N ASN A 177 14.85 -2.63 5.08
CA ASN A 177 15.88 -3.05 4.13
C ASN A 177 16.99 -1.99 4.04
N THR A 178 17.93 -1.99 4.99
CA THR A 178 19.06 -1.06 5.01
C THR A 178 20.38 -1.84 4.96
N THR A 179 21.37 -1.33 4.24
CA THR A 179 22.67 -1.98 4.02
C THR A 179 23.53 -2.15 5.29
N ASP A 180 23.30 -1.32 6.31
CA ASP A 180 24.09 -1.30 7.55
C ASP A 180 23.30 -1.84 8.75
N PHE A 181 22.23 -2.57 8.50
CA PHE A 181 21.27 -2.92 9.52
C PHE A 181 21.77 -4.07 10.41
N LYS A 182 22.22 -3.74 11.59
CA LYS A 182 22.31 -4.69 12.70
C LYS A 182 20.94 -4.73 13.39
N TYR A 183 20.12 -5.69 13.00
CA TYR A 183 18.81 -5.87 13.59
C TYR A 183 18.93 -6.24 15.07
N ALA A 184 18.69 -5.28 15.94
CA ALA A 184 18.49 -5.54 17.36
C ALA A 184 16.98 -5.70 17.59
N THR A 185 16.53 -6.94 17.72
CA THR A 185 15.14 -7.24 18.05
C THR A 185 14.82 -6.63 19.43
N PRO A 186 13.77 -5.81 19.56
CA PRO A 186 13.27 -5.44 20.89
C PRO A 186 12.98 -6.67 21.75
N GLU A 187 13.26 -6.60 23.05
CA GLU A 187 13.13 -7.76 23.97
C GLU A 187 11.70 -8.32 24.04
N ASN A 188 10.70 -7.50 23.73
CA ASN A 188 9.29 -7.86 23.73
C ASN A 188 8.77 -8.43 22.39
N VAL A 189 9.65 -8.69 21.42
CA VAL A 189 9.28 -9.36 20.18
C VAL A 189 9.23 -10.86 20.41
N THR A 190 8.03 -11.44 20.32
CA THR A 190 7.78 -12.85 20.59
C THR A 190 7.67 -13.70 19.34
N GLU A 191 7.41 -13.06 18.18
CA GLU A 191 7.20 -13.74 16.90
C GLU A 191 7.80 -12.94 15.73
N ALA A 192 8.12 -13.65 14.65
CA ALA A 192 8.40 -13.04 13.35
C ALA A 192 7.47 -13.66 12.28
N ASP A 193 6.94 -12.81 11.40
CA ASP A 193 6.14 -13.29 10.26
C ASP A 193 7.02 -14.04 9.26
N MET A 194 6.42 -14.99 8.53
CA MET A 194 7.12 -15.77 7.51
C MET A 194 7.72 -14.89 6.39
N CYS A 195 7.17 -13.72 6.16
CA CYS A 195 7.64 -12.76 5.16
C CYS A 195 8.51 -11.64 5.76
N ALA A 196 8.80 -11.64 7.07
CA ALA A 196 9.49 -10.55 7.76
C ALA A 196 10.84 -10.18 7.11
N PHE A 197 11.53 -11.13 6.54
CA PHE A 197 12.84 -10.95 5.89
C PHE A 197 12.84 -11.27 4.39
N ARG A 198 11.68 -11.54 3.79
CA ARG A 198 11.57 -11.92 2.39
C ARG A 198 11.95 -10.75 1.47
N GLY A 199 12.78 -11.02 0.45
CA GLY A 199 13.27 -9.99 -0.47
C GLY A 199 14.39 -9.11 0.09
N ARG A 200 15.09 -9.58 1.13
CA ARG A 200 16.28 -8.94 1.68
C ARG A 200 17.50 -9.55 1.02
N ASP A 201 18.27 -8.74 0.30
CA ASP A 201 19.53 -9.14 -0.32
C ASP A 201 20.65 -9.09 0.72
N ASN A 202 20.68 -10.08 1.67
CA ASN A 202 21.82 -10.28 2.60
C ASN A 202 21.92 -11.76 2.97
#